data_9a077a0cdd2591d4c11db977e22160a6
#
_entry.id   9a077a0cdd2591d4c11db977e22160a6
#
_cell.length_a   1.000
_cell.length_b   1.000
_cell.length_c   1.000
_cell.angle_alpha   90.00
_cell.angle_beta   90.00
_cell.angle_gamma   90.00
#
_symmetry.space_group_name_H-M   'P 1'
#
loop_
_entity.id
_entity.type
_entity.pdbx_description
1 polymer ?
#
loop_
_entity_poly.entity_id
_entity_poly.type
_entity_poly.pdbx_seq_one_letter_code
_entity_poly.pdbx_strand_id
1 'polypeptide(L)'
;NDALLIFPEGGNFTPARRTRAIERLKGLGLDQMAAKAEKWTHVLAPRPGGVAAAFAAAPDADVLLCAHTGLDHLNTVADIWHWLPMDKQLTLRWWRVPRSSIPTDTAGVTEWLYSQWDMVDDWIEAHRESAD
;
A
#
# COMPACT_ATOMS: atom_id res chain seq x y z
N ASN A 1 -14.83 -20.86 -2.67
CA ASN A 1 -14.46 -19.46 -2.97
C ASN A 1 -13.36 -19.06 -2.02
N ASP A 2 -12.13 -19.07 -2.51
CA ASP A 2 -10.96 -18.73 -1.72
C ASP A 2 -10.57 -17.26 -1.98
N ALA A 3 -10.09 -16.59 -0.96
CA ALA A 3 -9.56 -15.24 -1.06
C ALA A 3 -8.15 -15.21 -0.47
N LEU A 4 -7.26 -14.44 -1.09
CA LEU A 4 -5.91 -14.23 -0.60
C LEU A 4 -5.75 -12.77 -0.18
N LEU A 5 -5.35 -12.55 1.06
CA LEU A 5 -5.01 -11.22 1.57
C LEU A 5 -3.49 -10.99 1.47
N ILE A 6 -3.10 -9.87 0.89
CA ILE A 6 -1.70 -9.51 0.70
C ILE A 6 -1.46 -8.10 1.25
N PHE A 7 -0.32 -7.92 1.91
CA PHE A 7 0.21 -6.64 2.33
C PHE A 7 1.48 -6.32 1.52
N PRO A 8 1.37 -5.70 0.34
CA PRO A 8 2.51 -5.52 -0.57
C PRO A 8 3.65 -4.66 -0.01
N GLU A 9 3.35 -3.81 0.96
CA GLU A 9 4.36 -2.96 1.63
C GLU A 9 5.28 -3.74 2.57
N GLY A 10 4.89 -4.92 3.00
CA GLY A 10 5.66 -5.77 3.89
C GLY A 10 5.72 -5.29 5.34
N GLY A 11 4.91 -4.31 5.72
CA GLY A 11 4.80 -3.80 7.09
C GLY A 11 4.14 -2.44 7.19
N ASN A 12 3.99 -1.95 8.43
CA ASN A 12 3.38 -0.65 8.71
C ASN A 12 4.25 0.50 8.20
N PHE A 13 3.62 1.59 7.81
CA PHE A 13 4.33 2.81 7.43
C PHE A 13 5.10 3.38 8.62
N THR A 14 6.38 3.65 8.39
CA THR A 14 7.22 4.52 9.23
C THR A 14 8.16 5.32 8.34
N PRO A 15 8.59 6.53 8.74
CA PRO A 15 9.55 7.32 7.95
C PRO A 15 10.85 6.55 7.67
N ALA A 16 11.35 5.79 8.63
CA ALA A 16 12.55 4.97 8.47
C ALA A 16 12.36 3.84 7.44
N ARG A 17 11.20 3.20 7.44
CA ARG A 17 10.87 2.16 6.44
C ARG A 17 10.71 2.75 5.05
N ARG A 18 10.09 3.94 4.96
CA ARG A 18 9.97 4.67 3.70
C ARG A 18 11.34 4.96 3.10
N THR A 19 12.24 5.54 3.87
CA THR A 19 13.62 5.82 3.44
C THR A 19 14.33 4.55 2.97
N ARG A 20 14.28 3.47 3.74
CA ARG A 20 14.90 2.19 3.38
C ARG A 20 14.31 1.59 2.09
N ALA A 21 13.01 1.70 1.88
CA ALA A 21 12.38 1.21 0.66
C ALA A 21 12.86 1.98 -0.58
N ILE A 22 12.98 3.31 -0.48
CA ILE A 22 13.50 4.17 -1.55
C ILE A 22 14.98 3.86 -1.83
N GLU A 23 15.80 3.77 -0.80
CA GLU A 23 17.22 3.42 -0.93
C GLU A 23 17.42 2.05 -1.58
N ARG A 24 16.59 1.07 -1.21
CA ARG A 24 16.62 -0.26 -1.85
C ARG A 24 16.31 -0.18 -3.35
N LEU A 25 15.32 0.60 -3.75
CA LEU A 25 14.99 0.79 -5.17
C LEU A 25 16.16 1.44 -5.94
N LYS A 26 16.77 2.47 -5.36
CA LYS A 26 17.97 3.11 -5.93
C LYS A 26 19.15 2.13 -6.04
N GLY A 27 19.38 1.33 -5.02
CA GLY A 27 20.43 0.31 -5.00
C GLY A 27 20.24 -0.78 -6.06
N LEU A 28 19.01 -1.04 -6.47
CA LEU A 28 18.65 -1.98 -7.55
C LEU A 28 18.65 -1.32 -8.94
N GLY A 29 18.96 -0.03 -9.05
CA GLY A 29 18.92 0.71 -10.30
C GLY A 29 17.51 1.03 -10.80
N LEU A 30 16.50 0.92 -9.94
CA LEU A 30 15.09 1.18 -10.26
C LEU A 30 14.73 2.65 -9.98
N ASP A 31 15.41 3.56 -10.66
CA ASP A 31 15.36 5.01 -10.39
C ASP A 31 13.97 5.62 -10.63
N GLN A 32 13.25 5.15 -11.64
CA GLN A 32 11.89 5.63 -11.91
C GLN A 32 10.90 5.22 -10.81
N MET A 33 11.02 4.00 -10.31
CA MET A 33 10.22 3.52 -9.18
C MET A 33 10.58 4.27 -7.90
N ALA A 34 11.86 4.52 -7.66
CA ALA A 34 12.33 5.31 -6.53
C ALA A 34 11.77 6.74 -6.58
N ALA A 35 11.79 7.37 -7.75
CA ALA A 35 11.24 8.72 -7.94
C ALA A 35 9.73 8.79 -7.66
N LYS A 36 8.96 7.77 -8.03
CA LYS A 36 7.54 7.67 -7.66
C LYS A 36 7.37 7.52 -6.14
N ALA A 37 8.11 6.61 -5.53
CA ALA A 37 8.06 6.38 -4.08
C ALA A 37 8.44 7.61 -3.26
N GLU A 38 9.34 8.44 -3.75
CA GLU A 38 9.73 9.71 -3.11
C GLU A 38 8.58 10.73 -3.02
N LYS A 39 7.59 10.64 -3.89
CA LYS A 39 6.40 11.52 -3.87
C LYS A 39 5.38 11.09 -2.81
N TRP A 40 5.37 9.82 -2.43
CA TRP A 40 4.40 9.29 -1.48
C TRP A 40 4.78 9.64 -0.04
N THR A 41 3.80 10.10 0.73
CA THR A 41 3.97 10.51 2.12
C THR A 41 3.29 9.59 3.12
N HIS A 42 2.36 8.75 2.68
CA HIS A 42 1.53 7.90 3.54
C HIS A 42 1.69 6.40 3.30
N VAL A 43 2.32 6.01 2.19
CA VAL A 43 2.48 4.61 1.81
C VAL A 43 3.94 4.26 1.55
N LEU A 44 4.28 2.99 1.71
CA LEU A 44 5.58 2.45 1.35
C LEU A 44 5.56 1.93 -0.09
N ALA A 45 6.72 1.91 -0.73
CA ALA A 45 6.85 1.29 -2.05
C ALA A 45 6.41 -0.18 -2.00
N PRO A 46 5.39 -0.57 -2.80
CA PRO A 46 4.89 -1.93 -2.80
C PRO A 46 5.89 -2.88 -3.45
N ARG A 47 5.94 -4.11 -2.96
CA ARG A 47 6.77 -5.18 -3.52
C ARG A 47 5.94 -5.98 -4.52
N PRO A 48 6.25 -5.93 -5.82
CA PRO A 48 5.41 -6.56 -6.83
C PRO A 48 5.47 -8.08 -6.85
N GLY A 49 6.51 -8.69 -6.27
CA GLY A 49 6.71 -10.15 -6.31
C GLY A 49 5.57 -10.96 -5.72
N GLY A 50 5.05 -10.55 -4.56
CA GLY A 50 3.92 -11.22 -3.92
C GLY A 50 2.62 -11.10 -4.73
N VAL A 51 2.39 -9.95 -5.33
CA VAL A 51 1.23 -9.69 -6.19
C VAL A 51 1.33 -10.51 -7.48
N ALA A 52 2.49 -10.56 -8.11
CA ALA A 52 2.74 -11.37 -9.29
C ALA A 52 2.53 -12.88 -9.02
N ALA A 53 3.02 -13.37 -7.87
CA ALA A 53 2.81 -14.75 -7.45
C ALA A 53 1.31 -15.06 -7.22
N ALA A 54 0.57 -14.13 -6.62
CA ALA A 54 -0.87 -14.29 -6.43
C ALA A 54 -1.62 -14.37 -7.76
N PHE A 55 -1.28 -13.54 -8.74
CA PHE A 55 -1.88 -13.60 -10.08
C PHE A 55 -1.53 -14.89 -10.83
N ALA A 56 -0.33 -15.42 -10.63
CA ALA A 56 0.04 -16.72 -11.18
C ALA A 56 -0.78 -17.86 -10.59
N ALA A 57 -1.09 -17.80 -9.30
CA ALA A 57 -1.89 -18.80 -8.60
C ALA A 57 -3.40 -18.67 -8.88
N ALA A 58 -3.87 -17.45 -9.13
CA ALA A 58 -5.28 -17.14 -9.37
C ALA A 58 -5.44 -16.16 -10.57
N PRO A 59 -5.23 -16.64 -11.81
CA PRO A 59 -5.15 -15.77 -12.98
C PRO A 59 -6.43 -15.02 -13.32
N ASP A 60 -7.58 -15.51 -12.86
CA ASP A 60 -8.89 -14.92 -13.12
C ASP A 60 -9.47 -14.14 -11.94
N ALA A 61 -8.73 -14.03 -10.83
CA ALA A 61 -9.21 -13.35 -9.63
C ALA A 61 -9.19 -11.83 -9.79
N ASP A 62 -10.31 -11.20 -9.48
CA ASP A 62 -10.37 -9.75 -9.32
C ASP A 62 -9.57 -9.30 -8.10
N VAL A 63 -9.14 -8.05 -8.11
CA VAL A 63 -8.44 -7.43 -6.99
C VAL A 63 -9.39 -6.53 -6.21
N LEU A 64 -9.34 -6.64 -4.90
CA LEU A 64 -9.98 -5.70 -3.99
C LEU A 64 -8.90 -4.94 -3.24
N LEU A 65 -8.71 -3.67 -3.60
CA LEU A 65 -7.81 -2.78 -2.88
C LEU A 65 -8.52 -2.21 -1.66
N CYS A 66 -7.83 -2.16 -0.52
CA CYS A 66 -8.32 -1.51 0.67
C CYS A 66 -7.31 -0.49 1.17
N ALA A 67 -7.75 0.74 1.36
CA ALA A 67 -7.01 1.77 2.05
C ALA A 67 -7.72 2.16 3.34
N HIS A 68 -6.95 2.57 4.34
CA HIS A 68 -7.49 3.07 5.60
C HIS A 68 -6.68 4.27 6.10
N THR A 69 -7.32 5.10 6.90
CA THR A 69 -6.70 6.17 7.68
C THR A 69 -7.36 6.26 9.06
N GLY A 70 -6.68 6.84 10.02
CA GLY A 70 -7.15 6.93 11.42
C GLY A 70 -6.42 6.01 12.40
N LEU A 71 -5.48 5.18 11.93
CA LEU A 71 -4.64 4.30 12.76
C LEU A 71 -3.16 4.70 12.75
N ASP A 72 -2.85 5.91 12.33
CA ASP A 72 -1.47 6.37 12.03
C ASP A 72 -0.55 6.37 13.25
N HIS A 73 -1.09 6.34 14.46
CA HIS A 73 -0.34 6.35 15.72
C HIS A 73 -0.30 4.99 16.44
N LEU A 74 -0.91 3.95 15.86
CA LEU A 74 -0.98 2.63 16.47
C LEU A 74 0.12 1.71 15.91
N ASN A 75 1.35 1.95 16.33
CA ASN A 75 2.50 1.16 15.87
C ASN A 75 2.81 -0.05 16.76
N THR A 76 2.34 -0.05 18.00
CA THR A 76 2.57 -1.12 18.96
C THR A 76 1.32 -1.44 19.79
N VAL A 77 1.31 -2.64 20.41
CA VAL A 77 0.24 -3.03 21.36
C VAL A 77 0.16 -2.06 22.54
N ALA A 78 1.30 -1.50 22.96
CA ALA A 78 1.35 -0.49 24.02
C ALA A 78 0.63 0.80 23.62
N ASP A 79 0.74 1.20 22.34
CA ASP A 79 0.02 2.36 21.83
C ASP A 79 -1.50 2.16 21.91
N ILE A 80 -1.99 0.96 21.63
CA ILE A 80 -3.41 0.62 21.72
C ILE A 80 -3.91 0.82 23.16
N TRP A 81 -3.14 0.37 24.16
CA TRP A 81 -3.51 0.52 25.57
C TRP A 81 -3.47 1.97 26.05
N HIS A 82 -2.55 2.78 25.56
CA HIS A 82 -2.43 4.20 25.90
C HIS A 82 -3.55 5.07 25.31
N TRP A 83 -4.15 4.61 24.19
CA TRP A 83 -5.17 5.38 23.48
C TRP A 83 -6.59 4.89 23.73
N LEU A 84 -6.81 3.95 24.67
CA LEU A 84 -8.15 3.53 25.09
C LEU A 84 -8.69 4.43 26.23
N PRO A 85 -9.97 4.88 26.14
CA PRO A 85 -10.93 4.70 25.05
C PRO A 85 -10.59 5.54 23.82
N MET A 86 -10.60 4.92 22.64
CA MET A 86 -10.28 5.59 21.39
C MET A 86 -11.50 6.37 20.90
N ASP A 87 -11.41 7.69 20.93
CA ASP A 87 -12.35 8.59 20.25
C ASP A 87 -11.79 8.94 18.85
N LYS A 88 -11.40 7.91 18.10
CA LYS A 88 -10.82 8.05 16.75
C LYS A 88 -11.71 7.43 15.70
N GLN A 89 -11.86 8.13 14.61
CA GLN A 89 -12.60 7.66 13.45
C GLN A 89 -11.67 6.88 12.51
N LEU A 90 -11.97 5.60 12.30
CA LEU A 90 -11.34 4.79 11.27
C LEU A 90 -12.12 4.94 9.97
N THR A 91 -11.47 5.42 8.93
CA THR A 91 -12.04 5.53 7.59
C THR A 91 -11.42 4.48 6.69
N LEU A 92 -12.28 3.69 6.05
CA LEU A 92 -11.89 2.62 5.13
C LEU A 92 -12.48 2.90 3.75
N ARG A 93 -11.74 2.57 2.71
CA ARG A 93 -12.24 2.56 1.34
C ARG A 93 -11.79 1.33 0.59
N TRP A 94 -12.68 0.81 -0.24
CA TRP A 94 -12.49 -0.37 -1.07
C TRP A 94 -12.65 -0.02 -2.54
N TRP A 95 -11.74 -0.54 -3.39
CA TRP A 95 -11.85 -0.45 -4.84
C TRP A 95 -11.74 -1.84 -5.43
N ARG A 96 -12.74 -2.22 -6.20
CA ARG A 96 -12.68 -3.44 -6.99
C ARG A 96 -12.04 -3.13 -8.34
N VAL A 97 -10.99 -3.89 -8.66
CA VAL A 97 -10.32 -3.84 -9.96
C VAL A 97 -10.53 -5.17 -10.65
N PRO A 98 -11.29 -5.20 -11.77
CA PRO A 98 -11.47 -6.42 -12.53
C PRO A 98 -10.15 -6.96 -13.06
N ARG A 99 -9.94 -8.26 -13.01
CA ARG A 99 -8.70 -8.87 -13.51
C ARG A 99 -8.41 -8.50 -14.97
N SER A 100 -9.45 -8.38 -15.77
CA SER A 100 -9.37 -8.02 -17.20
C SER A 100 -8.77 -6.63 -17.45
N SER A 101 -8.79 -5.73 -16.48
CA SER A 101 -8.19 -4.39 -16.58
C SER A 101 -6.75 -4.30 -16.12
N ILE A 102 -6.19 -5.40 -15.61
CA ILE A 102 -4.82 -5.46 -15.07
C ILE A 102 -3.92 -6.14 -16.11
N PRO A 103 -2.74 -5.57 -16.41
CA PRO A 103 -1.77 -6.22 -17.29
C PRO A 103 -1.38 -7.63 -16.83
N THR A 104 -0.93 -8.47 -17.76
CA THR A 104 -0.54 -9.86 -17.47
C THR A 104 0.96 -10.06 -17.37
N ASP A 105 1.75 -9.17 -17.97
CA ASP A 105 3.20 -9.21 -17.93
C ASP A 105 3.75 -8.58 -16.63
N THR A 106 4.92 -8.99 -16.20
CA THR A 106 5.55 -8.56 -14.95
C THR A 106 5.75 -7.04 -14.88
N ALA A 107 6.25 -6.44 -15.96
CA ALA A 107 6.47 -4.99 -16.00
C ALA A 107 5.15 -4.22 -15.92
N GLY A 108 4.12 -4.67 -16.64
CA GLY A 108 2.80 -4.06 -16.61
C GLY A 108 2.11 -4.18 -15.26
N VAL A 109 2.24 -5.32 -14.58
CA VAL A 109 1.72 -5.51 -13.21
C VAL A 109 2.40 -4.56 -12.24
N THR A 110 3.71 -4.40 -12.32
CA THR A 110 4.46 -3.46 -11.49
C THR A 110 4.02 -2.02 -11.70
N GLU A 111 3.90 -1.59 -12.95
CA GLU A 111 3.44 -0.25 -13.29
C GLU A 111 2.00 -0.01 -12.83
N TRP A 112 1.12 -0.97 -13.04
CA TRP A 112 -0.25 -0.93 -12.52
C TRP A 112 -0.29 -0.79 -11.00
N LEU A 113 0.49 -1.60 -10.28
CA LEU A 113 0.55 -1.57 -8.81
C LEU A 113 1.00 -0.20 -8.29
N TYR A 114 2.02 0.38 -8.90
CA TYR A 114 2.50 1.72 -8.55
C TYR A 114 1.45 2.81 -8.83
N SER A 115 0.69 2.69 -9.91
CA SER A 115 -0.41 3.62 -10.20
C SER A 115 -1.54 3.52 -9.18
N GLN A 116 -1.81 2.32 -8.66
CA GLN A 116 -2.78 2.13 -7.56
C GLN A 116 -2.28 2.76 -6.25
N TRP A 117 -0.98 2.68 -5.98
CA TRP A 117 -0.37 3.32 -4.81
C TRP A 117 -0.39 4.85 -4.88
N ASP A 118 -0.23 5.44 -6.06
CA ASP A 118 -0.47 6.88 -6.27
C ASP A 118 -1.89 7.26 -5.81
N MET A 119 -2.88 6.51 -6.25
CA MET A 119 -4.29 6.73 -5.87
C MET A 119 -4.53 6.55 -4.37
N VAL A 120 -3.93 5.53 -3.75
CA VAL A 120 -4.07 5.27 -2.32
C VAL A 120 -3.42 6.38 -1.48
N ASP A 121 -2.22 6.82 -1.83
CA ASP A 121 -1.54 7.91 -1.14
C ASP A 121 -2.34 9.21 -1.20
N ASP A 122 -2.84 9.57 -2.38
CA ASP A 122 -3.69 10.74 -2.59
C ASP A 122 -4.99 10.65 -1.78
N TRP A 123 -5.61 9.47 -1.73
CA TRP A 123 -6.83 9.26 -0.96
C TRP A 123 -6.59 9.42 0.55
N ILE A 124 -5.49 8.87 1.07
CA ILE A 124 -5.12 9.02 2.48
C ILE A 124 -4.87 10.49 2.82
N GLU A 125 -4.13 11.21 1.98
CA GLU A 125 -3.90 12.65 2.16
C GLU A 125 -5.21 13.44 2.23
N ALA A 126 -6.16 13.11 1.38
CA ALA A 126 -7.45 13.79 1.33
C ALA A 126 -8.39 13.48 2.51
N HIS A 127 -8.21 12.34 3.18
CA HIS A 127 -9.14 11.83 4.20
C HIS A 127 -8.52 11.68 5.60
N ARG A 128 -7.23 11.95 5.77
CA ARG A 128 -6.63 11.97 7.09
C ARG A 128 -7.17 13.14 7.90
N GLU A 129 -7.37 12.93 9.20
CA GLU A 129 -7.67 14.03 10.11
C GLU A 129 -6.48 14.98 10.14
N SER A 130 -6.76 16.28 10.01
CA SER A 130 -5.76 17.29 10.26
C SER A 130 -5.27 17.10 11.70
N ALA A 131 -3.97 16.90 11.85
CA ALA A 131 -3.36 16.88 13.18
C ALA A 131 -3.47 18.30 13.75
N ASP A 132 -4.49 18.53 14.57
CA ASP A 132 -4.60 19.70 15.44
C ASP A 132 -3.75 19.49 16.70
#